data_0f9ab0dd6df45576296152bb280c6551
#
_entry.id   0f9ab0dd6df45576296152bb280c6551
#
_cell.length_a   1.000
_cell.length_b   1.000
_cell.length_c   1.000
_cell.angle_alpha   90.00
_cell.angle_beta   90.00
_cell.angle_gamma   90.00
#
_symmetry.space_group_name_H-M   'P 1'
#
loop_
_entity.id
_entity.type
_entity.pdbx_description
1 polymer ?
#
loop_
_entity_poly.entity_id
_entity_poly.type
_entity_poly.pdbx_seq_one_letter_code
_entity_poly.pdbx_strand_id
1 'polypeptide(L)'
;MNMIPAQKILLFFLIVFTSLQGFSQIFSADPSSIKWKQINTPASRVIFPKGLDSEATRITNIISHIKNPTERTIGNKSKKINLVLQNQTTVSNAYVSLGPFRSEFFMTADQNSFEMGSLPWPDQLTIHEYRHVEQFNNFNVGLSKVMHTIFGEEGQALANNAAIPNWFYEGDAVFNETNMSKQGRGRLPFFYNAYRSLWKAGKNYSWMKLRNGSLKDFVPDHYALGYLLVSYGREKYGDDFWKNVTHDAAAYKSLFYPFQHAIKKYSAVDYVTYRNNAIDYF
;
A
#
# COMPACT_ATOMS: atom_id res chain seq x y z
N MET A 1 11.38 43.14 28.25
CA MET A 1 12.43 42.11 28.35
C MET A 1 12.58 41.49 26.97
N ASN A 2 13.67 41.82 26.25
CA ASN A 2 13.90 41.29 24.88
C ASN A 2 14.37 39.86 24.98
N MET A 3 13.58 38.93 24.43
CA MET A 3 13.94 37.50 24.35
C MET A 3 15.21 37.30 23.52
N ILE A 4 16.12 36.48 24.03
CA ILE A 4 17.34 36.06 23.36
C ILE A 4 17.00 35.31 22.08
N PRO A 5 17.79 35.39 20.99
CA PRO A 5 17.50 34.72 19.72
C PRO A 5 17.19 33.23 19.83
N ALA A 6 17.89 32.51 20.70
CA ALA A 6 17.63 31.08 20.95
C ALA A 6 16.23 30.82 21.59
N GLN A 7 15.74 31.70 22.43
CA GLN A 7 14.40 31.61 23.01
C GLN A 7 13.31 31.86 21.98
N LYS A 8 13.53 32.73 21.00
CA LYS A 8 12.60 32.97 19.89
C LYS A 8 12.53 31.75 18.96
N ILE A 9 13.65 31.11 18.71
CA ILE A 9 13.73 29.88 17.90
C ILE A 9 13.01 28.74 18.64
N LEU A 10 13.24 28.56 19.92
CA LEU A 10 12.58 27.55 20.75
C LEU A 10 11.05 27.78 20.78
N LEU A 11 10.62 29.04 20.94
CA LEU A 11 9.20 29.39 20.93
C LEU A 11 8.56 29.13 19.57
N PHE A 12 9.26 29.43 18.47
CA PHE A 12 8.80 29.13 17.11
C PHE A 12 8.60 27.61 16.92
N PHE A 13 9.57 26.79 17.31
CA PHE A 13 9.44 25.33 17.24
C PHE A 13 8.31 24.82 18.15
N LEU A 14 8.14 25.37 19.35
CA LEU A 14 7.05 25.01 20.24
C LEU A 14 5.68 25.31 19.61
N ILE A 15 5.51 26.47 18.99
CA ILE A 15 4.28 26.87 18.29
C ILE A 15 4.02 25.98 17.08
N VAL A 16 5.04 25.68 16.29
CA VAL A 16 4.92 24.77 15.13
C VAL A 16 4.54 23.36 15.57
N PHE A 17 5.15 22.84 16.64
CA PHE A 17 4.82 21.50 17.17
C PHE A 17 3.41 21.45 17.80
N THR A 18 2.94 22.51 18.43
CA THR A 18 1.56 22.54 18.99
C THR A 18 0.50 22.72 17.93
N SER A 19 0.78 23.39 16.82
CA SER A 19 -0.16 23.55 15.70
C SER A 19 -0.36 22.28 14.85
N LEU A 20 0.55 21.29 14.94
CA LEU A 20 0.43 20.01 14.24
C LEU A 20 -0.57 19.03 14.88
N GLN A 21 -1.11 19.33 16.05
CA GLN A 21 -2.08 18.45 16.74
C GLN A 21 -3.55 18.69 16.35
N GLY A 22 -3.81 19.53 15.37
CA GLY A 22 -5.16 19.96 14.99
C GLY A 22 -5.89 19.09 13.95
N PHE A 23 -5.33 17.98 13.47
CA PHE A 23 -6.09 17.07 12.62
C PHE A 23 -6.95 16.16 13.48
N SER A 24 -8.13 16.64 13.80
CA SER A 24 -9.24 15.80 14.24
C SER A 24 -9.41 14.68 13.21
N GLN A 25 -9.09 13.44 13.60
CA GLN A 25 -9.49 12.29 12.82
C GLN A 25 -10.99 12.37 12.61
N ILE A 26 -11.43 12.30 11.36
CA ILE A 26 -12.87 12.13 11.05
C ILE A 26 -13.17 10.68 11.48
N PHE A 27 -13.52 10.52 12.76
CA PHE A 27 -14.11 9.27 13.20
C PHE A 27 -15.52 9.26 12.61
N SER A 28 -15.80 8.30 11.74
CA SER A 28 -17.18 7.90 11.50
C SER A 28 -17.71 7.41 12.85
N ALA A 29 -18.54 8.20 13.47
CA ALA A 29 -19.16 7.80 14.74
C ALA A 29 -20.21 6.75 14.43
N ASP A 30 -19.86 5.49 14.59
CA ASP A 30 -20.82 4.41 14.52
C ASP A 30 -21.89 4.60 15.60
N PRO A 31 -23.16 4.35 15.28
CA PRO A 31 -24.23 4.42 16.27
C PRO A 31 -23.94 3.55 17.50
N SER A 32 -24.13 4.07 18.70
CA SER A 32 -23.88 3.34 19.95
C SER A 32 -24.74 2.07 20.12
N SER A 33 -25.80 1.93 19.31
CA SER A 33 -26.67 0.75 19.24
C SER A 33 -26.04 -0.45 18.54
N ILE A 34 -24.94 -0.27 17.80
CA ILE A 34 -24.28 -1.38 17.09
C ILE A 34 -23.70 -2.38 18.09
N LYS A 35 -24.06 -3.64 17.87
CA LYS A 35 -23.53 -4.77 18.63
C LYS A 35 -22.35 -5.38 17.88
N TRP A 36 -21.15 -5.17 18.41
CA TRP A 36 -19.91 -5.68 17.83
C TRP A 36 -19.63 -7.12 18.22
N LYS A 37 -19.07 -7.87 17.30
CA LYS A 37 -18.53 -9.23 17.46
C LYS A 37 -17.08 -9.28 16.99
N GLN A 38 -16.36 -10.35 17.27
CA GLN A 38 -15.02 -10.56 16.74
C GLN A 38 -14.74 -12.03 16.46
N ILE A 39 -13.92 -12.28 15.44
CA ILE A 39 -13.24 -13.55 15.17
C ILE A 39 -11.74 -13.33 15.38
N ASN A 40 -11.12 -14.19 16.15
CA ASN A 40 -9.75 -14.02 16.59
C ASN A 40 -8.90 -15.23 16.15
N THR A 41 -7.89 -14.96 15.27
CA THR A 41 -6.95 -15.97 14.77
C THR A 41 -5.50 -15.53 15.06
N PRO A 42 -4.50 -16.37 14.83
CA PRO A 42 -3.10 -15.94 14.93
C PRO A 42 -2.73 -14.77 13.98
N ALA A 43 -3.34 -14.70 12.79
CA ALA A 43 -3.02 -13.71 11.77
C ALA A 43 -3.86 -12.42 11.87
N SER A 44 -5.10 -12.51 12.34
CA SER A 44 -6.03 -11.37 12.35
C SER A 44 -7.00 -11.41 13.52
N ARG A 45 -7.45 -10.22 13.92
CA ARG A 45 -8.66 -10.01 14.73
C ARG A 45 -9.65 -9.25 13.86
N VAL A 46 -10.67 -9.93 13.37
CA VAL A 46 -11.74 -9.30 12.57
C VAL A 46 -12.84 -8.88 13.51
N ILE A 47 -13.11 -7.58 13.58
CA ILE A 47 -14.14 -6.93 14.41
C ILE A 47 -15.26 -6.48 13.47
N PHE A 48 -16.50 -6.86 13.76
CA PHE A 48 -17.61 -6.64 12.85
C PHE A 48 -18.94 -6.43 13.56
N PRO A 49 -19.89 -5.68 12.99
CA PRO A 49 -21.25 -5.57 13.48
C PRO A 49 -21.99 -6.90 13.42
N LYS A 50 -22.88 -7.14 14.36
CA LYS A 50 -23.83 -8.29 14.30
C LYS A 50 -24.54 -8.29 12.95
N GLY A 51 -24.56 -9.41 12.26
CA GLY A 51 -25.16 -9.60 10.93
C GLY A 51 -24.12 -9.78 9.81
N LEU A 52 -22.84 -9.46 10.04
CA LEU A 52 -21.74 -9.72 9.09
C LEU A 52 -20.93 -11.00 9.44
N ASP A 53 -21.55 -11.97 10.08
CA ASP A 53 -20.88 -13.19 10.54
C ASP A 53 -20.30 -14.00 9.36
N SER A 54 -21.04 -14.05 8.24
CA SER A 54 -20.63 -14.75 7.02
C SER A 54 -19.39 -14.10 6.39
N GLU A 55 -19.44 -12.77 6.18
CA GLU A 55 -18.38 -11.98 5.59
C GLU A 55 -17.12 -12.01 6.45
N ALA A 56 -17.27 -11.86 7.75
CA ALA A 56 -16.16 -11.92 8.70
C ALA A 56 -15.47 -13.30 8.69
N THR A 57 -16.26 -14.37 8.64
CA THR A 57 -15.74 -15.74 8.52
C THR A 57 -15.00 -15.93 7.21
N ARG A 58 -15.59 -15.46 6.10
CA ARG A 58 -14.97 -15.53 4.76
C ARG A 58 -13.63 -14.79 4.72
N ILE A 59 -13.58 -13.55 5.18
CA ILE A 59 -12.37 -12.72 5.25
C ILE A 59 -11.29 -13.42 6.08
N THR A 60 -11.65 -13.92 7.25
CA THR A 60 -10.73 -14.66 8.14
C THR A 60 -10.13 -15.88 7.46
N ASN A 61 -10.94 -16.64 6.72
CA ASN A 61 -10.51 -17.83 5.99
C ASN A 61 -9.58 -17.48 4.83
N ILE A 62 -9.89 -16.41 4.09
CA ILE A 62 -9.03 -15.91 2.98
C ILE A 62 -7.66 -15.52 3.54
N ILE A 63 -7.59 -14.70 4.60
CA ILE A 63 -6.32 -14.32 5.24
C ILE A 63 -5.50 -15.56 5.62
N SER A 64 -6.14 -16.55 6.23
CA SER A 64 -5.45 -17.78 6.63
C SER A 64 -4.93 -18.59 5.45
N HIS A 65 -5.63 -18.54 4.32
CA HIS A 65 -5.25 -19.26 3.11
C HIS A 65 -4.13 -18.58 2.31
N ILE A 66 -4.20 -17.24 2.16
CA ILE A 66 -3.24 -16.51 1.32
C ILE A 66 -1.91 -16.21 2.01
N LYS A 67 -1.87 -16.17 3.34
CA LYS A 67 -0.72 -15.75 4.13
C LYS A 67 0.60 -16.43 3.68
N ASN A 68 0.64 -17.75 3.67
CA ASN A 68 1.88 -18.48 3.36
C ASN A 68 2.36 -18.29 1.90
N PRO A 69 1.51 -18.35 0.87
CA PRO A 69 1.93 -18.09 -0.50
C PRO A 69 2.38 -16.65 -0.74
N THR A 70 1.76 -15.66 -0.11
CA THR A 70 2.09 -14.24 -0.34
C THR A 70 3.37 -13.81 0.37
N GLU A 71 3.67 -14.36 1.54
CA GLU A 71 4.91 -14.11 2.29
C GLU A 71 6.18 -14.41 1.47
N ARG A 72 6.14 -15.35 0.53
CA ARG A 72 7.31 -15.72 -0.28
C ARG A 72 7.89 -14.55 -1.06
N THR A 73 7.04 -13.63 -1.48
CA THR A 73 7.38 -12.56 -2.42
C THR A 73 7.69 -11.21 -1.77
N ILE A 74 7.46 -11.07 -0.45
CA ILE A 74 7.74 -9.83 0.28
C ILE A 74 8.52 -10.06 1.58
N GLY A 75 8.43 -11.26 2.16
CA GLY A 75 9.06 -11.65 3.40
C GLY A 75 8.08 -12.29 4.37
N ASN A 76 8.60 -12.94 5.41
CA ASN A 76 7.85 -13.79 6.32
C ASN A 76 7.55 -13.15 7.70
N LYS A 77 7.84 -11.86 7.86
CA LYS A 77 7.47 -11.17 9.08
C LYS A 77 5.96 -10.93 9.09
N SER A 78 5.32 -11.39 10.15
CA SER A 78 3.87 -11.27 10.29
C SER A 78 3.52 -10.81 11.70
N LYS A 79 2.80 -9.69 11.79
CA LYS A 79 2.11 -9.25 13.00
C LYS A 79 0.61 -9.41 12.79
N LYS A 80 -0.08 -9.75 13.85
CA LYS A 80 -1.53 -9.83 13.85
C LYS A 80 -2.14 -8.46 13.58
N ILE A 81 -3.05 -8.39 12.61
CA ILE A 81 -3.78 -7.17 12.26
C ILE A 81 -5.15 -7.11 12.95
N ASN A 82 -5.52 -5.93 13.44
CA ASN A 82 -6.91 -5.62 13.80
C ASN A 82 -7.61 -5.09 12.55
N LEU A 83 -8.67 -5.76 12.12
CA LEU A 83 -9.45 -5.43 10.94
C LEU A 83 -10.89 -5.16 11.35
N VAL A 84 -11.39 -3.98 11.03
CA VAL A 84 -12.76 -3.55 11.35
C VAL A 84 -13.60 -3.57 10.08
N LEU A 85 -14.77 -4.19 10.12
CA LEU A 85 -15.74 -4.16 9.04
C LEU A 85 -16.77 -3.06 9.30
N GLN A 86 -16.93 -2.15 8.36
CA GLN A 86 -17.84 -1.02 8.42
C GLN A 86 -19.01 -1.22 7.45
N ASN A 87 -20.24 -1.29 7.97
CA ASN A 87 -21.45 -1.45 7.14
C ASN A 87 -22.43 -0.26 7.24
N GLN A 88 -22.06 0.79 7.99
CA GLN A 88 -22.88 2.00 8.14
C GLN A 88 -22.30 3.16 7.33
N THR A 89 -22.05 2.90 6.04
CA THR A 89 -21.38 3.85 5.15
C THR A 89 -21.80 3.67 3.71
N THR A 90 -21.70 4.74 2.93
CA THR A 90 -21.82 4.71 1.45
C THR A 90 -20.45 4.70 0.76
N VAL A 91 -19.37 4.70 1.53
CA VAL A 91 -18.02 4.67 1.00
C VAL A 91 -17.68 3.24 0.55
N SER A 92 -17.14 3.11 -0.65
CA SER A 92 -16.59 1.87 -1.21
C SER A 92 -15.07 1.97 -1.17
N ASN A 93 -14.43 1.50 -0.10
CA ASN A 93 -12.98 1.56 0.07
C ASN A 93 -12.50 0.58 1.15
N ALA A 94 -11.19 0.44 1.25
CA ALA A 94 -10.53 -0.16 2.41
C ALA A 94 -9.17 0.51 2.60
N TYR A 95 -8.55 0.31 3.73
CA TYR A 95 -7.18 0.76 3.95
C TYR A 95 -6.48 -0.03 5.07
N VAL A 96 -5.17 -0.03 5.02
CA VAL A 96 -4.30 -0.39 6.15
C VAL A 96 -3.54 0.85 6.59
N SER A 97 -3.66 1.19 7.87
CA SER A 97 -2.90 2.28 8.50
C SER A 97 -1.76 1.71 9.32
N LEU A 98 -0.63 2.39 9.33
CA LEU A 98 0.50 2.02 10.17
C LEU A 98 0.50 2.75 11.52
N GLY A 99 -0.14 3.88 11.61
CA GLY A 99 -0.26 4.63 12.87
C GLY A 99 -1.71 5.00 13.22
N PRO A 100 -2.44 4.21 14.04
CA PRO A 100 -2.14 2.89 14.60
C PRO A 100 -2.28 1.75 13.59
N PHE A 101 -1.54 0.64 13.81
CA PHE A 101 -1.58 -0.52 12.92
C PHE A 101 -2.94 -1.22 12.95
N ARG A 102 -3.76 -0.91 11.98
CA ARG A 102 -5.11 -1.46 11.79
C ARG A 102 -5.51 -1.45 10.32
N SER A 103 -6.58 -2.15 10.03
CA SER A 103 -7.26 -2.13 8.74
C SER A 103 -8.74 -1.88 8.92
N GLU A 104 -9.36 -1.17 7.97
CA GLU A 104 -10.81 -0.98 7.92
C GLU A 104 -11.33 -1.31 6.52
N PHE A 105 -12.38 -2.11 6.45
CA PHE A 105 -13.08 -2.47 5.22
C PHE A 105 -14.48 -1.88 5.23
N PHE A 106 -14.76 -1.03 4.26
CA PHE A 106 -16.09 -0.51 4.03
C PHE A 106 -16.85 -1.50 3.14
N MET A 107 -17.93 -2.08 3.68
CA MET A 107 -18.60 -3.22 3.09
C MET A 107 -19.55 -2.86 1.93
N THR A 108 -19.75 -1.57 1.64
CA THR A 108 -20.44 -1.10 0.44
C THR A 108 -19.56 -1.39 -0.78
N ALA A 109 -20.04 -2.26 -1.66
CA ALA A 109 -19.25 -2.67 -2.84
C ALA A 109 -19.13 -1.53 -3.86
N ASP A 110 -17.97 -1.44 -4.50
CA ASP A 110 -17.79 -0.59 -5.66
C ASP A 110 -18.68 -1.07 -6.81
N GLN A 111 -19.28 -0.11 -7.49
CA GLN A 111 -20.21 -0.37 -8.59
C GLN A 111 -19.52 -0.41 -9.98
N ASN A 112 -18.21 -0.07 -10.03
CA ASN A 112 -17.47 -0.04 -11.29
C ASN A 112 -16.81 -1.39 -11.60
N SER A 113 -17.61 -2.34 -12.08
CA SER A 113 -17.11 -3.69 -12.42
C SER A 113 -16.09 -3.73 -13.56
N PHE A 114 -16.00 -2.68 -14.39
CA PHE A 114 -14.99 -2.60 -15.47
C PHE A 114 -13.58 -2.40 -14.93
N GLU A 115 -13.45 -1.70 -13.80
CA GLU A 115 -12.16 -1.45 -13.16
C GLU A 115 -11.83 -2.49 -12.10
N MET A 116 -12.84 -3.02 -11.41
CA MET A 116 -12.66 -3.89 -10.26
C MET A 116 -12.73 -5.39 -10.61
N GLY A 117 -13.32 -5.75 -11.75
CA GLY A 117 -13.51 -7.15 -12.14
C GLY A 117 -14.68 -7.83 -11.43
N SER A 118 -14.66 -9.17 -11.41
CA SER A 118 -15.77 -9.99 -10.90
C SER A 118 -15.47 -10.70 -9.57
N LEU A 119 -14.39 -10.32 -8.88
CA LEU A 119 -14.16 -10.80 -7.51
C LEU A 119 -15.25 -10.25 -6.58
N PRO A 120 -15.81 -11.07 -5.67
CA PRO A 120 -16.62 -10.54 -4.59
C PRO A 120 -15.86 -9.45 -3.82
N TRP A 121 -16.53 -8.35 -3.50
CA TRP A 121 -15.94 -7.18 -2.86
C TRP A 121 -15.12 -7.52 -1.60
N PRO A 122 -15.61 -8.33 -0.64
CA PRO A 122 -14.82 -8.72 0.53
C PRO A 122 -13.54 -9.50 0.19
N ASP A 123 -13.58 -10.32 -0.87
CA ASP A 123 -12.43 -11.13 -1.30
C ASP A 123 -11.33 -10.23 -1.86
N GLN A 124 -11.72 -9.31 -2.75
CA GLN A 124 -10.81 -8.38 -3.37
C GLN A 124 -10.12 -7.49 -2.33
N LEU A 125 -10.93 -6.87 -1.44
CA LEU A 125 -10.38 -6.09 -0.33
C LEU A 125 -9.42 -6.92 0.52
N THR A 126 -9.80 -8.15 0.85
CA THR A 126 -8.97 -9.00 1.71
C THR A 126 -7.62 -9.30 1.07
N ILE A 127 -7.57 -9.66 -0.20
CA ILE A 127 -6.31 -10.00 -0.88
C ILE A 127 -5.44 -8.76 -1.05
N HIS A 128 -6.04 -7.62 -1.39
CA HIS A 128 -5.34 -6.36 -1.59
C HIS A 128 -4.77 -5.81 -0.29
N GLU A 129 -5.63 -5.58 0.69
CA GLU A 129 -5.26 -4.95 1.96
C GLU A 129 -4.34 -5.82 2.81
N TYR A 130 -4.52 -7.14 2.77
CA TYR A 130 -3.60 -8.02 3.49
C TYR A 130 -2.17 -7.94 2.92
N ARG A 131 -2.03 -7.61 1.62
CA ARG A 131 -0.71 -7.34 1.06
C ARG A 131 -0.06 -6.12 1.69
N HIS A 132 -0.80 -5.05 1.98
CA HIS A 132 -0.27 -3.89 2.72
C HIS A 132 0.12 -4.24 4.16
N VAL A 133 -0.62 -5.14 4.81
CA VAL A 133 -0.22 -5.68 6.13
C VAL A 133 1.15 -6.36 6.05
N GLU A 134 1.38 -7.19 5.04
CA GLU A 134 2.66 -7.87 4.81
C GLU A 134 3.79 -6.88 4.49
N GLN A 135 3.53 -5.88 3.65
CA GLN A 135 4.47 -4.82 3.29
C GLN A 135 4.93 -4.08 4.56
N PHE A 136 4.02 -3.57 5.37
CA PHE A 136 4.37 -2.84 6.59
C PHE A 136 5.14 -3.70 7.60
N ASN A 137 4.79 -4.97 7.74
CA ASN A 137 5.51 -5.89 8.62
C ASN A 137 6.93 -6.15 8.14
N ASN A 138 7.14 -6.32 6.83
CA ASN A 138 8.43 -6.66 6.27
C ASN A 138 9.34 -5.46 6.02
N PHE A 139 8.78 -4.25 5.89
CA PHE A 139 9.54 -3.01 5.76
C PHE A 139 10.03 -2.44 7.10
N ASN A 140 9.71 -3.08 8.21
CA ASN A 140 10.27 -2.77 9.53
C ASN A 140 11.68 -3.38 9.68
N VAL A 141 12.66 -2.78 9.00
CA VAL A 141 14.06 -3.22 8.94
C VAL A 141 15.01 -2.03 8.90
N GLY A 142 16.26 -2.22 9.32
CA GLY A 142 17.32 -1.20 9.25
C GLY A 142 16.89 0.15 9.81
N LEU A 143 17.04 1.24 9.02
CA LEU A 143 16.68 2.59 9.46
C LEU A 143 15.17 2.73 9.74
N SER A 144 14.30 2.11 8.95
CA SER A 144 12.85 2.12 9.22
C SER A 144 12.52 1.50 10.58
N LYS A 145 13.25 0.45 11.00
CA LYS A 145 13.10 -0.13 12.35
C LYS A 145 13.61 0.80 13.44
N VAL A 146 14.71 1.51 13.20
CA VAL A 146 15.22 2.51 14.15
C VAL A 146 14.20 3.62 14.35
N MET A 147 13.63 4.14 13.25
CA MET A 147 12.58 5.17 13.28
C MET A 147 11.33 4.66 14.02
N HIS A 148 10.95 3.41 13.81
CA HIS A 148 9.87 2.79 14.58
C HIS A 148 10.18 2.73 16.09
N THR A 149 11.41 2.41 16.45
CA THR A 149 11.81 2.30 17.88
C THR A 149 11.76 3.65 18.58
N ILE A 150 12.14 4.73 17.88
CA ILE A 150 12.22 6.09 18.46
C ILE A 150 10.86 6.81 18.42
N PHE A 151 10.15 6.71 17.29
CA PHE A 151 8.95 7.50 16.99
C PHE A 151 7.69 6.64 16.79
N GLY A 152 7.74 5.37 17.11
CA GLY A 152 6.61 4.46 16.92
C GLY A 152 6.28 4.19 15.45
N GLU A 153 5.04 3.81 15.22
CA GLU A 153 4.52 3.44 13.88
C GLU A 153 4.59 4.61 12.89
N GLU A 154 4.38 5.84 13.35
CA GLU A 154 4.50 7.05 12.51
C GLU A 154 5.94 7.26 12.00
N GLY A 155 6.94 7.01 12.84
CA GLY A 155 8.35 7.05 12.42
C GLY A 155 8.68 6.01 11.36
N GLN A 156 8.13 4.81 11.48
CA GLN A 156 8.25 3.78 10.46
C GLN A 156 7.55 4.20 9.15
N ALA A 157 6.33 4.75 9.25
CA ALA A 157 5.57 5.19 8.09
C ALA A 157 6.33 6.27 7.31
N LEU A 158 6.88 7.25 8.01
CA LEU A 158 7.69 8.32 7.40
C LEU A 158 8.91 7.75 6.67
N ALA A 159 9.67 6.86 7.32
CA ALA A 159 10.86 6.25 6.73
C ALA A 159 10.51 5.38 5.52
N ASN A 160 9.47 4.57 5.62
CA ASN A 160 9.01 3.72 4.52
C ASN A 160 8.54 4.53 3.32
N ASN A 161 7.74 5.60 3.52
CA ASN A 161 7.23 6.45 2.44
C ASN A 161 8.36 7.24 1.74
N ALA A 162 9.43 7.59 2.47
CA ALA A 162 10.60 8.21 1.87
C ALA A 162 11.46 7.22 1.06
N ALA A 163 11.49 5.94 1.47
CA ALA A 163 12.31 4.91 0.84
C ALA A 163 11.61 4.22 -0.34
N ILE A 164 10.33 3.90 -0.22
CA ILE A 164 9.57 3.06 -1.15
C ILE A 164 8.48 3.89 -1.82
N PRO A 165 8.42 3.93 -3.15
CA PRO A 165 7.44 4.76 -3.86
C PRO A 165 6.02 4.18 -3.78
N ASN A 166 5.02 5.07 -3.77
CA ASN A 166 3.61 4.68 -3.65
C ASN A 166 3.13 3.72 -4.76
N TRP A 167 3.61 3.92 -5.99
CA TRP A 167 3.26 3.01 -7.10
C TRP A 167 3.66 1.56 -6.83
N PHE A 168 4.71 1.33 -6.01
CA PHE A 168 5.10 -0.03 -5.65
C PHE A 168 4.11 -0.66 -4.68
N TYR A 169 3.69 0.09 -3.63
CA TYR A 169 2.71 -0.45 -2.66
C TYR A 169 1.47 -0.95 -3.37
N GLU A 170 0.88 -0.10 -4.21
CA GLU A 170 -0.37 -0.40 -4.89
C GLU A 170 -0.18 -1.41 -6.02
N GLY A 171 0.86 -1.25 -6.82
CA GLY A 171 1.15 -2.18 -7.92
C GLY A 171 1.44 -3.60 -7.45
N ASP A 172 2.11 -3.76 -6.33
CA ASP A 172 2.39 -5.07 -5.72
C ASP A 172 1.12 -5.70 -5.11
N ALA A 173 0.23 -4.88 -4.54
CA ALA A 173 -1.06 -5.34 -4.06
C ALA A 173 -1.98 -5.81 -5.22
N VAL A 174 -2.04 -5.06 -6.32
CA VAL A 174 -2.76 -5.47 -7.53
C VAL A 174 -2.15 -6.71 -8.18
N PHE A 175 -0.81 -6.82 -8.18
CA PHE A 175 -0.17 -8.04 -8.65
C PHE A 175 -0.59 -9.24 -7.78
N ASN A 176 -0.65 -9.06 -6.47
CA ASN A 176 -1.07 -10.10 -5.53
C ASN A 176 -2.53 -10.52 -5.76
N GLU A 177 -3.47 -9.58 -5.96
CA GLU A 177 -4.85 -9.89 -6.36
C GLU A 177 -4.90 -10.78 -7.61
N THR A 178 -4.09 -10.42 -8.60
CA THR A 178 -4.05 -11.08 -9.90
C THR A 178 -3.46 -12.49 -9.81
N ASN A 179 -2.45 -12.67 -8.96
CA ASN A 179 -1.78 -13.95 -8.78
C ASN A 179 -2.53 -14.92 -7.85
N MET A 180 -3.17 -14.39 -6.80
CA MET A 180 -3.92 -15.20 -5.83
C MET A 180 -5.35 -15.53 -6.28
N SER A 181 -5.81 -14.95 -7.39
CA SER A 181 -7.14 -15.19 -7.92
C SER A 181 -7.13 -15.44 -9.42
N LYS A 182 -8.28 -15.90 -9.95
CA LYS A 182 -8.48 -15.99 -11.41
C LYS A 182 -9.11 -14.72 -11.99
N GLN A 183 -9.37 -13.70 -11.18
CA GLN A 183 -10.22 -12.53 -11.51
C GLN A 183 -9.59 -11.17 -11.16
N GLY A 184 -8.37 -11.11 -10.64
CA GLY A 184 -7.74 -9.87 -10.21
C GLY A 184 -7.61 -8.80 -11.31
N ARG A 185 -7.53 -7.53 -10.92
CA ARG A 185 -7.54 -6.36 -11.83
C ARG A 185 -6.50 -6.44 -12.95
N GLY A 186 -5.34 -7.00 -12.70
CA GLY A 186 -4.29 -7.19 -13.72
C GLY A 186 -4.68 -8.14 -14.88
N ARG A 187 -5.79 -8.88 -14.78
CA ARG A 187 -6.34 -9.69 -15.87
C ARG A 187 -7.32 -8.92 -16.75
N LEU A 188 -7.70 -7.71 -16.34
CA LEU A 188 -8.65 -6.88 -17.08
C LEU A 188 -7.88 -6.00 -18.07
N PRO A 189 -8.09 -6.14 -19.38
CA PRO A 189 -7.44 -5.26 -20.36
C PRO A 189 -7.74 -3.78 -20.09
N PHE A 190 -8.92 -3.44 -19.60
CA PHE A 190 -9.32 -2.09 -19.28
C PHE A 190 -8.39 -1.44 -18.24
N PHE A 191 -7.95 -2.19 -17.24
CA PHE A 191 -7.13 -1.69 -16.13
C PHE A 191 -5.81 -1.04 -16.60
N TYR A 192 -5.11 -1.63 -17.56
CA TYR A 192 -3.83 -1.10 -18.07
C TYR A 192 -3.91 -0.53 -19.50
N ASN A 193 -5.05 -0.64 -20.15
CA ASN A 193 -5.21 -0.22 -21.56
C ASN A 193 -4.97 1.27 -21.76
N ALA A 194 -5.25 2.11 -20.74
CA ALA A 194 -5.01 3.53 -20.81
C ALA A 194 -3.52 3.86 -21.00
N TYR A 195 -2.60 3.16 -20.31
CA TYR A 195 -1.15 3.30 -20.54
C TYR A 195 -0.75 2.85 -21.94
N ARG A 196 -1.22 1.68 -22.37
CA ARG A 196 -0.95 1.19 -23.74
C ARG A 196 -1.45 2.15 -24.81
N SER A 197 -2.60 2.75 -24.61
CA SER A 197 -3.17 3.76 -25.53
C SER A 197 -2.32 5.01 -25.61
N LEU A 198 -1.80 5.51 -24.45
CA LEU A 198 -0.89 6.66 -24.43
C LEU A 198 0.40 6.35 -25.19
N TRP A 199 1.02 5.21 -24.96
CA TRP A 199 2.25 4.80 -25.64
C TRP A 199 2.04 4.62 -27.15
N LYS A 200 0.95 3.96 -27.54
CA LYS A 200 0.57 3.82 -28.96
C LYS A 200 0.31 5.16 -29.65
N ALA A 201 -0.21 6.15 -28.91
CA ALA A 201 -0.39 7.50 -29.40
C ALA A 201 0.88 8.37 -29.39
N GLY A 202 2.04 7.78 -29.03
CA GLY A 202 3.33 8.49 -28.96
C GLY A 202 3.41 9.52 -27.83
N LYS A 203 2.56 9.42 -26.79
CA LYS A 203 2.55 10.34 -25.65
C LYS A 203 3.63 9.97 -24.63
N ASN A 204 4.79 10.57 -24.78
CA ASN A 204 5.92 10.38 -23.85
C ASN A 204 5.85 11.41 -22.73
N TYR A 205 5.21 11.03 -21.61
CA TYR A 205 5.18 11.85 -20.42
C TYR A 205 6.44 11.65 -19.57
N SER A 206 6.86 12.73 -18.89
CA SER A 206 7.94 12.62 -17.92
C SER A 206 7.56 11.67 -16.80
N TRP A 207 8.57 11.05 -16.18
CA TRP A 207 8.34 10.13 -15.05
C TRP A 207 7.54 10.77 -13.91
N MET A 208 7.83 12.03 -13.59
CA MET A 208 7.12 12.75 -12.53
C MET A 208 5.63 12.91 -12.86
N LYS A 209 5.30 13.12 -14.13
CA LYS A 209 3.92 13.23 -14.60
C LYS A 209 3.21 11.87 -14.56
N LEU A 210 3.85 10.80 -15.00
CA LEU A 210 3.29 9.44 -14.92
C LEU A 210 3.03 9.01 -13.48
N ARG A 211 3.93 9.36 -12.56
CA ARG A 211 3.85 9.00 -11.16
C ARG A 211 2.80 9.80 -10.38
N ASN A 212 2.72 11.10 -10.61
CA ASN A 212 1.94 12.03 -9.78
C ASN A 212 0.65 12.52 -10.44
N GLY A 213 0.40 12.12 -11.69
CA GLY A 213 -0.71 12.65 -12.47
C GLY A 213 -0.43 14.03 -13.05
N SER A 214 -1.47 14.65 -13.63
CA SER A 214 -1.42 15.98 -14.21
C SER A 214 -2.79 16.65 -14.11
N LEU A 215 -2.82 17.93 -13.77
CA LEU A 215 -4.05 18.73 -13.80
C LEU A 215 -4.45 19.15 -15.23
N LYS A 216 -3.52 19.06 -16.18
CA LYS A 216 -3.73 19.49 -17.56
C LYS A 216 -4.02 18.34 -18.52
N ASP A 217 -3.31 17.25 -18.36
CA ASP A 217 -3.37 16.11 -19.27
C ASP A 217 -3.91 14.88 -18.57
N PHE A 218 -4.63 14.04 -19.30
CA PHE A 218 -5.01 12.74 -18.79
C PHE A 218 -3.77 11.88 -18.57
N VAL A 219 -3.59 11.41 -17.35
CA VAL A 219 -2.59 10.43 -16.96
C VAL A 219 -3.32 9.29 -16.24
N PRO A 220 -3.13 8.05 -16.69
CA PRO A 220 -3.74 6.90 -16.03
C PRO A 220 -3.25 6.74 -14.60
N ASP A 221 -4.00 5.98 -13.82
CA ASP A 221 -3.75 5.71 -12.42
C ASP A 221 -2.36 5.09 -12.16
N HIS A 222 -1.75 5.44 -11.04
CA HIS A 222 -0.47 4.86 -10.59
C HIS A 222 -0.58 3.39 -10.16
N TYR A 223 -1.77 2.87 -9.88
CA TYR A 223 -2.02 1.45 -9.64
C TYR A 223 -1.66 0.61 -10.88
N ALA A 224 -2.17 1.02 -12.04
CA ALA A 224 -1.88 0.34 -13.30
C ALA A 224 -0.38 0.44 -13.66
N LEU A 225 0.23 1.63 -13.49
CA LEU A 225 1.67 1.79 -13.70
C LEU A 225 2.48 0.87 -12.78
N GLY A 226 2.12 0.87 -11.51
CA GLY A 226 2.77 0.03 -10.51
C GLY A 226 2.65 -1.46 -10.82
N TYR A 227 1.45 -1.91 -11.22
CA TYR A 227 1.22 -3.29 -11.64
C TYR A 227 2.13 -3.71 -12.80
N LEU A 228 2.25 -2.89 -13.84
CA LEU A 228 3.13 -3.18 -14.98
C LEU A 228 4.59 -3.28 -14.55
N LEU A 229 5.08 -2.32 -13.76
CA LEU A 229 6.45 -2.32 -13.26
C LEU A 229 6.75 -3.52 -12.35
N VAL A 230 5.81 -3.87 -11.46
CA VAL A 230 5.95 -5.02 -10.55
C VAL A 230 5.92 -6.33 -11.32
N SER A 231 5.00 -6.49 -12.26
CA SER A 231 4.87 -7.69 -13.09
C SER A 231 6.14 -7.93 -13.90
N TYR A 232 6.65 -6.89 -14.59
CA TYR A 232 7.91 -6.98 -15.32
C TYR A 232 9.07 -7.45 -14.43
N GLY A 233 9.20 -6.87 -13.22
CA GLY A 233 10.26 -7.23 -12.29
C GLY A 233 10.21 -8.69 -11.87
N ARG A 234 9.01 -9.22 -11.61
CA ARG A 234 8.83 -10.63 -11.25
C ARG A 234 9.13 -11.57 -12.41
N GLU A 235 8.64 -11.28 -13.59
CA GLU A 235 8.86 -12.12 -14.76
C GLU A 235 10.33 -12.13 -15.19
N LYS A 236 10.99 -10.99 -15.14
CA LYS A 236 12.37 -10.85 -15.61
C LYS A 236 13.40 -11.31 -14.59
N TYR A 237 13.17 -11.07 -13.30
CA TYR A 237 14.18 -11.27 -12.24
C TYR A 237 13.74 -12.28 -11.16
N GLY A 238 12.53 -12.83 -11.25
CA GLY A 238 12.02 -13.85 -10.34
C GLY A 238 11.33 -13.31 -9.08
N ASP A 239 10.78 -14.24 -8.29
CA ASP A 239 9.91 -13.93 -7.14
C ASP A 239 10.62 -13.17 -6.02
N ASP A 240 11.89 -13.42 -5.79
CA ASP A 240 12.67 -12.78 -4.73
C ASP A 240 13.10 -11.34 -5.06
N PHE A 241 12.94 -10.90 -6.30
CA PHE A 241 13.42 -9.59 -6.75
C PHE A 241 12.87 -8.46 -5.86
N TRP A 242 11.55 -8.35 -5.76
CA TRP A 242 10.92 -7.28 -4.99
C TRP A 242 11.13 -7.40 -3.49
N LYS A 243 11.15 -8.61 -2.95
CA LYS A 243 11.50 -8.86 -1.55
C LYS A 243 12.89 -8.29 -1.22
N ASN A 244 13.88 -8.53 -2.08
CA ASN A 244 15.23 -8.03 -1.89
C ASN A 244 15.32 -6.52 -2.09
N VAL A 245 14.69 -5.98 -3.13
CA VAL A 245 14.65 -4.54 -3.42
C VAL A 245 14.02 -3.77 -2.27
N THR A 246 12.86 -4.18 -1.79
CA THR A 246 12.16 -3.49 -0.72
C THR A 246 12.83 -3.63 0.64
N HIS A 247 13.43 -4.79 0.92
CA HIS A 247 14.23 -4.98 2.13
C HIS A 247 15.42 -4.00 2.18
N ASP A 248 16.20 -3.91 1.11
CA ASP A 248 17.36 -3.03 1.07
C ASP A 248 16.95 -1.56 1.06
N ALA A 249 15.84 -1.21 0.40
CA ALA A 249 15.29 0.13 0.40
C ALA A 249 14.81 0.55 1.79
N ALA A 250 13.96 -0.24 2.45
CA ALA A 250 13.44 0.05 3.79
C ALA A 250 14.55 0.05 4.87
N ALA A 251 15.59 -0.77 4.66
CA ALA A 251 16.76 -0.78 5.52
C ALA A 251 17.70 0.42 5.29
N TYR A 252 17.49 1.21 4.22
CA TYR A 252 18.37 2.29 3.79
C TYR A 252 19.82 1.82 3.59
N LYS A 253 20.00 0.71 2.85
CA LYS A 253 21.35 0.24 2.48
C LYS A 253 22.10 1.29 1.64
N SER A 254 21.38 2.16 0.95
CA SER A 254 21.85 3.44 0.43
C SER A 254 21.03 4.55 1.09
N LEU A 255 21.71 5.59 1.61
CA LEU A 255 21.04 6.69 2.29
C LEU A 255 20.20 7.54 1.32
N PHE A 256 20.72 7.77 0.11
CA PHE A 256 20.03 8.51 -0.94
C PHE A 256 19.48 7.56 -1.99
N TYR A 257 18.24 7.81 -2.44
CA TYR A 257 17.56 7.01 -3.45
C TYR A 257 17.59 5.49 -3.19
N PRO A 258 17.25 5.03 -1.96
CA PRO A 258 17.45 3.64 -1.55
C PRO A 258 16.76 2.64 -2.47
N PHE A 259 15.56 2.95 -2.97
CA PHE A 259 14.81 2.06 -3.87
C PHE A 259 15.48 1.91 -5.24
N GLN A 260 15.96 3.01 -5.82
CA GLN A 260 16.64 3.00 -7.12
C GLN A 260 17.97 2.26 -7.05
N HIS A 261 18.71 2.47 -5.97
CA HIS A 261 19.95 1.72 -5.73
C HIS A 261 19.71 0.23 -5.56
N ALA A 262 18.66 -0.15 -4.85
CA ALA A 262 18.30 -1.56 -4.70
C ALA A 262 17.86 -2.19 -6.03
N ILE A 263 17.07 -1.50 -6.85
CA ILE A 263 16.74 -1.96 -8.20
C ILE A 263 18.02 -2.22 -8.99
N LYS A 264 18.94 -1.24 -9.06
CA LYS A 264 20.21 -1.39 -9.77
C LYS A 264 21.03 -2.60 -9.29
N LYS A 265 21.06 -2.80 -7.96
CA LYS A 265 21.78 -3.92 -7.36
C LYS A 265 21.24 -5.28 -7.82
N TYR A 266 19.93 -5.45 -7.89
CA TYR A 266 19.29 -6.74 -8.15
C TYR A 266 18.90 -6.96 -9.61
N SER A 267 18.82 -5.90 -10.43
CA SER A 267 18.51 -6.00 -11.86
C SER A 267 19.74 -5.81 -12.77
N ALA A 268 20.86 -5.34 -12.22
CA ALA A 268 22.07 -4.93 -12.95
C ALA A 268 21.87 -3.73 -13.90
N VAL A 269 20.70 -3.11 -13.95
CA VAL A 269 20.40 -1.92 -14.74
C VAL A 269 19.98 -0.76 -13.85
N ASP A 270 20.21 0.48 -14.29
CA ASP A 270 19.72 1.64 -13.53
C ASP A 270 18.19 1.76 -13.60
N TYR A 271 17.65 2.59 -12.70
CA TYR A 271 16.20 2.72 -12.55
C TYR A 271 15.49 3.28 -13.79
N VAL A 272 16.14 4.15 -14.56
CA VAL A 272 15.55 4.71 -15.80
C VAL A 272 15.46 3.61 -16.85
N THR A 273 16.54 2.87 -17.04
CA THR A 273 16.60 1.72 -17.94
C THR A 273 15.58 0.66 -17.52
N TYR A 274 15.48 0.35 -16.22
CA TYR A 274 14.47 -0.61 -15.72
C TYR A 274 13.04 -0.21 -16.12
N ARG A 275 12.66 1.06 -15.93
CA ARG A 275 11.32 1.56 -16.29
C ARG A 275 11.05 1.48 -17.79
N ASN A 276 12.03 1.90 -18.60
CA ASN A 276 11.89 1.86 -20.06
C ASN A 276 11.71 0.42 -20.53
N ASN A 277 12.54 -0.50 -20.04
CA ASN A 277 12.41 -1.92 -20.37
C ASN A 277 11.05 -2.50 -19.96
N ALA A 278 10.50 -2.08 -18.82
CA ALA A 278 9.16 -2.50 -18.40
C ALA A 278 8.06 -1.94 -19.30
N ILE A 279 8.18 -0.68 -19.73
CA ILE A 279 7.23 -0.06 -20.69
C ILE A 279 7.30 -0.76 -22.06
N ASP A 280 8.49 -1.05 -22.53
CA ASP A 280 8.72 -1.71 -23.82
C ASP A 280 8.27 -3.19 -23.84
N TYR A 281 8.17 -3.80 -22.63
CA TYR A 281 7.73 -5.18 -22.46
C TYR A 281 6.21 -5.34 -22.67
N PHE A 282 5.41 -4.32 -22.32
CA PHE A 282 3.94 -4.35 -22.40
C PHE A 282 3.39 -3.55 -23.58
#